data_16f04291b89b91408bc03fe18a3c3c66
#
_entry.id   16f04291b89b91408bc03fe18a3c3c66
#
_cell.length_a   1.000
_cell.length_b   1.000
_cell.length_c   1.000
_cell.angle_alpha   90.00
_cell.angle_beta   90.00
_cell.angle_gamma   90.00
#
_symmetry.space_group_name_H-M   'P 1'
#
loop_
_entity.id
_entity.type
_entity.pdbx_description
1 polymer ?
#
loop_
_entity_poly.entity_id
_entity_poly.type
_entity_poly.pdbx_seq_one_letter_code
_entity_poly.pdbx_strand_id
1 'polypeptide(L)'
;MKHLYALFITVFLLNSQFITLRAQNVLVPDSIQISLLTCSPHDEVYSLYGHTALRVENKQNGMDVAVNYGMFSFDKPFFVLRFVFGLTDYTMGIVPFENFCREYEYYGSSVTQQVLNLSPEDKVRILSALEYNYQPENRVYRYNYFYNNCTTKAVEIIADNLNGKIVYSDTVPDGMTFRKMLHS
;
A
#
# COMPACT_ATOMS: atom_id res chain seq x y z
N MET A 1 1.20 -35.23 44.89
CA MET A 1 1.67 -35.46 43.52
C MET A 1 0.54 -35.57 42.48
N LYS A 2 -0.55 -36.31 42.72
CA LYS A 2 -1.67 -36.44 41.74
C LYS A 2 -2.34 -35.11 41.36
N HIS A 3 -2.46 -34.14 42.26
CA HIS A 3 -3.06 -32.82 42.00
C HIS A 3 -2.13 -31.89 41.20
N LEU A 4 -0.82 -32.08 41.25
CA LEU A 4 0.15 -31.28 40.49
C LEU A 4 0.13 -31.67 39.01
N TYR A 5 -0.03 -32.96 38.69
CA TYR A 5 -0.17 -33.41 37.28
C TYR A 5 -1.49 -32.95 36.64
N ALA A 6 -2.60 -32.94 37.42
CA ALA A 6 -3.89 -32.44 36.94
C ALA A 6 -3.80 -30.93 36.56
N LEU A 7 -3.10 -30.12 37.35
CA LEU A 7 -2.90 -28.72 37.10
C LEU A 7 -2.06 -28.47 35.82
N PHE A 8 -0.99 -29.27 35.62
CA PHE A 8 -0.15 -29.18 34.42
C PHE A 8 -0.89 -29.55 33.13
N ILE A 9 -1.73 -30.61 33.19
CA ILE A 9 -2.55 -31.04 32.04
C ILE A 9 -3.59 -29.96 31.69
N THR A 10 -4.22 -29.33 32.70
CA THR A 10 -5.22 -28.27 32.47
C THR A 10 -4.58 -27.02 31.86
N VAL A 11 -3.39 -26.62 32.32
CA VAL A 11 -2.65 -25.48 31.76
C VAL A 11 -2.18 -25.77 30.32
N PHE A 12 -1.78 -27.02 30.01
CA PHE A 12 -1.37 -27.42 28.67
C PHE A 12 -2.55 -27.44 27.69
N LEU A 13 -3.72 -27.90 28.12
CA LEU A 13 -4.95 -27.89 27.30
C LEU A 13 -5.49 -26.48 27.07
N LEU A 14 -5.37 -25.56 28.04
CA LEU A 14 -5.73 -24.16 27.87
C LEU A 14 -4.79 -23.45 26.88
N ASN A 15 -3.47 -23.74 26.89
CA ASN A 15 -2.54 -23.20 25.92
C ASN A 15 -2.76 -23.74 24.49
N SER A 16 -3.22 -25.00 24.35
CA SER A 16 -3.53 -25.56 23.02
C SER A 16 -4.76 -24.88 22.37
N GLN A 17 -5.68 -24.39 23.17
CA GLN A 17 -6.85 -23.63 22.65
C GLN A 17 -6.49 -22.23 22.18
N PHE A 18 -5.48 -21.58 22.79
CA PHE A 18 -4.98 -20.29 22.31
C PHE A 18 -4.23 -20.41 20.98
N ILE A 19 -3.58 -21.55 20.71
CA ILE A 19 -2.88 -21.81 19.45
C ILE A 19 -3.90 -22.05 18.32
N THR A 20 -5.03 -22.70 18.60
CA THR A 20 -6.10 -22.93 17.61
C THR A 20 -6.90 -21.66 17.29
N LEU A 21 -7.03 -20.71 18.22
CA LEU A 21 -7.70 -19.43 17.94
C LEU A 21 -6.87 -18.49 17.00
N ARG A 22 -5.54 -18.62 16.99
CA ARG A 22 -4.70 -17.87 16.03
C ARG A 22 -4.73 -18.43 14.60
N ALA A 23 -5.13 -19.68 14.42
CA ALA A 23 -5.23 -20.32 13.10
C ALA A 23 -6.53 -19.96 12.34
N GLN A 24 -7.47 -19.21 12.92
CA GLN A 24 -8.76 -18.90 12.30
C GLN A 24 -8.78 -17.61 11.48
N ASN A 25 -7.69 -16.85 11.41
CA ASN A 25 -7.56 -15.76 10.44
C ASN A 25 -6.71 -16.22 9.25
N VAL A 26 -7.02 -17.37 8.66
CA VAL A 26 -6.53 -17.70 7.33
C VAL A 26 -7.19 -16.71 6.38
N LEU A 27 -6.39 -15.75 5.90
CA LEU A 27 -6.78 -14.90 4.78
C LEU A 27 -7.22 -15.84 3.65
N VAL A 28 -8.51 -15.83 3.31
CA VAL A 28 -9.00 -16.56 2.13
C VAL A 28 -8.69 -15.69 0.92
N PRO A 29 -7.70 -16.04 0.09
CA PRO A 29 -7.24 -15.18 -0.99
C PRO A 29 -8.35 -14.83 -1.99
N ASP A 30 -9.36 -15.72 -2.13
CA ASP A 30 -10.48 -15.51 -3.03
C ASP A 30 -11.42 -14.38 -2.60
N SER A 31 -11.47 -14.08 -1.30
CA SER A 31 -12.26 -12.94 -0.78
C SER A 31 -11.56 -11.60 -0.91
N ILE A 32 -10.25 -11.61 -1.25
CA ILE A 32 -9.42 -10.43 -1.35
C ILE A 32 -9.35 -9.94 -2.78
N GLN A 33 -9.61 -8.65 -2.95
CA GLN A 33 -9.39 -7.92 -4.19
C GLN A 33 -8.33 -6.85 -3.98
N ILE A 34 -7.32 -6.81 -4.85
CA ILE A 34 -6.30 -5.76 -4.87
C ILE A 34 -6.48 -4.96 -6.15
N SER A 35 -6.46 -3.65 -6.02
CA SER A 35 -6.65 -2.73 -7.15
C SER A 35 -5.60 -1.63 -7.14
N LEU A 36 -5.20 -1.19 -8.31
CA LEU A 36 -4.44 0.03 -8.50
C LEU A 36 -5.40 1.21 -8.53
N LEU A 37 -5.09 2.25 -7.77
CA LEU A 37 -5.81 3.52 -7.77
C LEU A 37 -4.96 4.58 -8.47
N THR A 38 -5.56 5.28 -9.43
CA THR A 38 -4.97 6.45 -10.09
C THR A 38 -5.83 7.65 -9.78
N CYS A 39 -5.25 8.64 -9.14
CA CYS A 39 -5.93 9.87 -8.74
C CYS A 39 -5.53 11.01 -9.68
N SER A 40 -6.51 11.78 -10.16
CA SER A 40 -6.23 12.92 -11.02
C SER A 40 -5.54 14.05 -10.24
N PRO A 41 -4.79 14.92 -10.93
CA PRO A 41 -4.16 16.08 -10.31
C PRO A 41 -5.18 17.05 -9.69
N HIS A 42 -4.71 17.88 -8.77
CA HIS A 42 -5.41 19.08 -8.29
C HIS A 42 -4.39 20.20 -8.01
N ASP A 43 -4.86 21.39 -7.57
CA ASP A 43 -4.05 22.61 -7.52
C ASP A 43 -2.94 22.64 -6.46
N GLU A 44 -2.90 21.66 -5.56
CA GLU A 44 -1.83 21.58 -4.55
C GLU A 44 -0.51 21.11 -5.16
N VAL A 45 0.60 21.76 -4.79
CA VAL A 45 1.95 21.53 -5.35
C VAL A 45 2.36 20.06 -5.35
N TYR A 46 1.98 19.29 -4.33
CA TYR A 46 2.31 17.89 -4.19
C TYR A 46 1.43 16.97 -5.06
N SER A 47 0.35 17.49 -5.63
CA SER A 47 -0.64 16.73 -6.41
C SER A 47 -0.71 17.14 -7.90
N LEU A 48 0.16 18.03 -8.35
CA LEU A 48 0.15 18.54 -9.73
C LEU A 48 0.26 17.47 -10.82
N TYR A 49 0.76 16.29 -10.48
CA TYR A 49 0.91 15.17 -11.41
C TYR A 49 0.09 13.95 -11.02
N GLY A 50 -0.90 14.16 -10.14
CA GLY A 50 -1.76 13.10 -9.64
C GLY A 50 -1.08 12.22 -8.60
N HIS A 51 -1.71 11.09 -8.30
CA HIS A 51 -1.25 10.18 -7.25
C HIS A 51 -1.59 8.72 -7.59
N THR A 52 -0.81 7.80 -7.05
CA THR A 52 -1.03 6.36 -7.18
C THR A 52 -1.08 5.72 -5.80
N ALA A 53 -2.09 4.88 -5.56
CA ALA A 53 -2.23 4.09 -4.34
C ALA A 53 -2.72 2.66 -4.68
N LEU A 54 -2.75 1.78 -3.69
CA LEU A 54 -3.35 0.46 -3.81
C LEU A 54 -4.59 0.38 -2.94
N ARG A 55 -5.67 -0.24 -3.44
CA ARG A 55 -6.83 -0.61 -2.62
C ARG A 55 -6.76 -2.08 -2.30
N VAL A 56 -6.99 -2.42 -1.04
CA VAL A 56 -7.14 -3.78 -0.56
C VAL A 56 -8.53 -3.91 0.04
N GLU A 57 -9.37 -4.72 -0.60
CA GLU A 57 -10.72 -5.04 -0.15
C GLU A 57 -10.79 -6.51 0.25
N ASN A 58 -11.35 -6.80 1.43
CA ASN A 58 -11.68 -8.15 1.85
C ASN A 58 -13.19 -8.23 2.13
N LYS A 59 -13.91 -8.84 1.21
CA LYS A 59 -15.39 -8.98 1.26
C LYS A 59 -15.87 -9.87 2.41
N GLN A 60 -15.01 -10.73 2.95
CA GLN A 60 -15.39 -11.63 4.03
C GLN A 60 -15.50 -10.92 5.39
N ASN A 61 -14.61 -9.98 5.67
CA ASN A 61 -14.55 -9.29 6.96
C ASN A 61 -14.91 -7.79 6.86
N GLY A 62 -15.25 -7.30 5.67
CA GLY A 62 -15.62 -5.91 5.43
C GLY A 62 -14.44 -4.92 5.45
N MET A 63 -13.18 -5.41 5.41
CA MET A 63 -12.02 -4.54 5.29
C MET A 63 -11.98 -3.90 3.91
N ASP A 64 -11.86 -2.58 3.86
CA ASP A 64 -11.74 -1.81 2.62
C ASP A 64 -10.84 -0.59 2.88
N VAL A 65 -9.59 -0.69 2.42
CA VAL A 65 -8.55 0.29 2.74
C VAL A 65 -7.75 0.69 1.51
N ALA A 66 -7.30 1.95 1.50
CA ALA A 66 -6.29 2.45 0.59
C ALA A 66 -4.91 2.42 1.28
N VAL A 67 -3.96 1.77 0.63
CA VAL A 67 -2.55 1.75 1.00
C VAL A 67 -1.85 2.86 0.23
N ASN A 68 -1.41 3.88 0.95
CA ASN A 68 -0.93 5.13 0.42
C ASN A 68 0.54 5.34 0.74
N TYR A 69 1.40 5.37 -0.27
CA TYR A 69 2.83 5.69 -0.15
C TYR A 69 3.11 7.20 -0.23
N GLY A 70 2.07 8.04 -0.29
CA GLY A 70 2.17 9.48 -0.46
C GLY A 70 2.07 10.31 0.83
N MET A 71 2.04 9.68 2.01
CA MET A 71 1.85 10.41 3.25
C MET A 71 3.13 11.12 3.69
N PHE A 72 3.02 12.37 4.09
CA PHE A 72 4.12 13.20 4.59
C PHE A 72 3.59 14.20 5.62
N SER A 73 4.51 14.86 6.36
CA SER A 73 4.17 15.87 7.33
C SER A 73 4.73 17.24 6.92
N PHE A 74 3.92 18.28 7.12
CA PHE A 74 4.33 19.67 6.96
C PHE A 74 5.04 20.24 8.22
N ASP A 75 5.17 19.46 9.30
CA ASP A 75 5.72 19.92 10.59
C ASP A 75 7.19 20.37 10.51
N LYS A 76 7.91 19.91 9.48
CA LYS A 76 9.30 20.32 9.27
C LYS A 76 9.36 21.67 8.54
N PRO A 77 10.16 22.65 9.04
CA PRO A 77 10.28 23.93 8.37
C PRO A 77 10.84 23.79 6.94
N PHE A 78 10.48 24.76 6.08
CA PHE A 78 10.92 24.81 4.68
C PHE A 78 10.51 23.61 3.84
N PHE A 79 9.29 23.07 4.05
CA PHE A 79 8.79 21.90 3.34
C PHE A 79 9.02 21.99 1.82
N VAL A 80 8.61 23.07 1.16
CA VAL A 80 8.74 23.23 -0.30
C VAL A 80 10.19 23.14 -0.77
N LEU A 81 11.12 23.80 -0.07
CA LEU A 81 12.55 23.71 -0.39
C LEU A 81 13.06 22.28 -0.21
N ARG A 82 12.73 21.64 0.91
CA ARG A 82 13.10 20.26 1.18
C ARG A 82 12.54 19.30 0.13
N PHE A 83 11.31 19.51 -0.31
CA PHE A 83 10.66 18.74 -1.36
C PHE A 83 11.41 18.89 -2.70
N VAL A 84 11.68 20.13 -3.13
CA VAL A 84 12.40 20.42 -4.40
C VAL A 84 13.81 19.81 -4.39
N PHE A 85 14.50 19.83 -3.25
CA PHE A 85 15.86 19.26 -3.11
C PHE A 85 15.85 17.75 -2.79
N GLY A 86 14.71 17.07 -2.79
CA GLY A 86 14.63 15.63 -2.49
C GLY A 86 14.99 15.29 -1.04
N LEU A 87 14.81 16.22 -0.11
CA LEU A 87 15.11 16.07 1.31
C LEU A 87 13.89 15.75 2.18
N THR A 88 12.77 15.37 1.56
CA THR A 88 11.53 15.04 2.26
C THR A 88 11.40 13.53 2.42
N ASP A 89 11.12 13.09 3.63
CA ASP A 89 10.77 11.70 3.92
C ASP A 89 9.25 11.56 3.81
N TYR A 90 8.83 10.51 3.11
CA TYR A 90 7.44 10.09 2.99
C TYR A 90 7.23 8.81 3.78
N THR A 91 5.98 8.53 4.09
CA THR A 91 5.63 7.31 4.81
C THR A 91 4.48 6.58 4.12
N MET A 92 4.53 5.27 4.18
CA MET A 92 3.39 4.44 3.86
C MET A 92 2.34 4.58 4.96
N GLY A 93 1.09 4.81 4.58
CA GLY A 93 -0.06 4.83 5.47
C GLY A 93 -1.20 3.96 4.95
N ILE A 94 -2.10 3.60 5.84
CA ILE A 94 -3.32 2.86 5.53
C ILE A 94 -4.49 3.66 6.03
N VAL A 95 -5.44 3.96 5.15
CA VAL A 95 -6.64 4.72 5.46
C VAL A 95 -7.90 3.99 4.95
N PRO A 96 -9.07 4.13 5.60
CA PRO A 96 -10.31 3.63 5.03
C PRO A 96 -10.52 4.17 3.61
N PHE A 97 -10.92 3.30 2.67
CA PHE A 97 -11.06 3.68 1.26
C PHE A 97 -12.09 4.82 1.06
N GLU A 98 -13.15 4.82 1.84
CA GLU A 98 -14.14 5.90 1.83
C GLU A 98 -13.52 7.26 2.19
N ASN A 99 -12.64 7.31 3.20
CA ASN A 99 -11.96 8.54 3.60
C ASN A 99 -10.97 9.00 2.52
N PHE A 100 -10.27 8.04 1.89
CA PHE A 100 -9.40 8.32 0.75
C PHE A 100 -10.18 8.97 -0.40
N CYS A 101 -11.34 8.43 -0.79
CA CYS A 101 -12.17 9.01 -1.84
C CYS A 101 -12.71 10.39 -1.48
N ARG A 102 -13.15 10.61 -0.22
CA ARG A 102 -13.63 11.93 0.24
C ARG A 102 -12.57 13.03 0.14
N GLU A 103 -11.31 12.70 0.38
CA GLU A 103 -10.21 13.65 0.22
C GLU A 103 -10.12 14.15 -1.23
N TYR A 104 -10.17 13.23 -2.20
CA TYR A 104 -10.13 13.60 -3.64
C TYR A 104 -11.40 14.33 -4.09
N GLU A 105 -12.56 13.92 -3.59
CA GLU A 105 -13.83 14.60 -3.85
C GLU A 105 -13.80 16.06 -3.35
N TYR A 106 -13.24 16.29 -2.17
CA TYR A 106 -13.07 17.63 -1.61
C TYR A 106 -12.25 18.55 -2.52
N TYR A 107 -11.23 18.03 -3.18
CA TYR A 107 -10.41 18.77 -4.16
C TYR A 107 -10.98 18.78 -5.59
N GLY A 108 -12.15 18.20 -5.82
CA GLY A 108 -12.73 18.07 -7.15
C GLY A 108 -11.95 17.12 -8.07
N SER A 109 -11.15 16.24 -7.50
CA SER A 109 -10.35 15.25 -8.20
C SER A 109 -11.08 13.91 -8.33
N SER A 110 -10.67 13.11 -9.31
CA SER A 110 -11.20 11.77 -9.54
C SER A 110 -10.25 10.69 -9.04
N VAL A 111 -10.83 9.55 -8.61
CA VAL A 111 -10.11 8.31 -8.29
C VAL A 111 -10.56 7.24 -9.28
N THR A 112 -9.66 6.79 -10.13
CA THR A 112 -9.89 5.68 -11.06
C THR A 112 -9.34 4.39 -10.46
N GLN A 113 -10.14 3.34 -10.47
CA GLN A 113 -9.76 2.03 -9.95
C GLN A 113 -9.55 1.02 -11.08
N GLN A 114 -8.43 0.33 -11.07
CA GLN A 114 -8.14 -0.82 -11.91
C GLN A 114 -7.98 -2.06 -11.03
N VAL A 115 -8.90 -3.00 -11.12
CA VAL A 115 -8.80 -4.30 -10.43
C VAL A 115 -7.69 -5.12 -11.06
N LEU A 116 -6.77 -5.62 -10.24
CA LEU A 116 -5.66 -6.44 -10.70
C LEU A 116 -6.07 -7.91 -10.80
N ASN A 117 -5.77 -8.53 -11.94
CA ASN A 117 -6.00 -9.97 -12.14
C ASN A 117 -4.84 -10.77 -11.53
N LEU A 118 -4.94 -11.09 -10.25
CA LEU A 118 -3.92 -11.75 -9.46
C LEU A 118 -4.32 -13.17 -9.09
N SER A 119 -3.35 -14.09 -9.11
CA SER A 119 -3.54 -15.41 -8.52
C SER A 119 -3.70 -15.34 -7.00
N PRO A 120 -4.28 -16.35 -6.34
CA PRO A 120 -4.34 -16.42 -4.88
C PRO A 120 -2.96 -16.27 -4.23
N GLU A 121 -1.94 -16.89 -4.81
CA GLU A 121 -0.56 -16.85 -4.34
C GLU A 121 0.06 -15.45 -4.48
N ASP A 122 -0.22 -14.75 -5.59
CA ASP A 122 0.24 -13.36 -5.80
C ASP A 122 -0.37 -12.42 -4.77
N LYS A 123 -1.68 -12.56 -4.49
CA LYS A 123 -2.37 -11.78 -3.46
C LYS A 123 -1.72 -11.96 -2.08
N VAL A 124 -1.41 -13.19 -1.68
CA VAL A 124 -0.75 -13.47 -0.40
C VAL A 124 0.62 -12.82 -0.33
N ARG A 125 1.43 -12.92 -1.40
CA ARG A 125 2.77 -12.31 -1.43
C ARG A 125 2.70 -10.78 -1.36
N ILE A 126 1.80 -10.16 -2.15
CA ILE A 126 1.61 -8.69 -2.13
C ILE A 126 1.16 -8.24 -0.74
N LEU A 127 0.19 -8.92 -0.11
CA LEU A 127 -0.25 -8.57 1.24
C LEU A 127 0.87 -8.69 2.27
N SER A 128 1.67 -9.76 2.21
CA SER A 128 2.81 -9.95 3.10
C SER A 128 3.86 -8.85 2.92
N ALA A 129 4.13 -8.43 1.67
CA ALA A 129 5.04 -7.34 1.38
C ALA A 129 4.51 -5.98 1.85
N LEU A 130 3.20 -5.73 1.72
CA LEU A 130 2.55 -4.54 2.25
C LEU A 130 2.61 -4.50 3.78
N GLU A 131 2.35 -5.64 4.44
CA GLU A 131 2.46 -5.76 5.90
C GLU A 131 3.89 -5.51 6.39
N TYR A 132 4.89 -6.08 5.70
CA TYR A 132 6.31 -5.83 5.98
C TYR A 132 6.66 -4.34 5.83
N ASN A 133 6.23 -3.71 4.74
CA ASN A 133 6.49 -2.28 4.50
C ASN A 133 5.77 -1.36 5.50
N TYR A 134 4.65 -1.80 6.07
CA TYR A 134 3.90 -1.02 7.04
C TYR A 134 4.52 -1.02 8.45
N GLN A 135 5.49 -1.90 8.72
CA GLN A 135 6.19 -1.91 10.01
C GLN A 135 6.87 -0.55 10.27
N PRO A 136 6.92 -0.08 11.53
CA PRO A 136 7.48 1.24 11.87
C PRO A 136 8.88 1.49 11.31
N GLU A 137 9.71 0.46 11.26
CA GLU A 137 11.09 0.50 10.76
C GLU A 137 11.19 0.56 9.23
N ASN A 138 10.14 0.14 8.49
CA ASN A 138 10.17 0.01 7.03
C ASN A 138 9.33 1.06 6.30
N ARG A 139 8.32 1.63 6.99
CA ARG A 139 7.30 2.46 6.32
C ARG A 139 7.77 3.85 5.89
N VAL A 140 8.90 4.33 6.40
CA VAL A 140 9.46 5.65 6.06
C VAL A 140 10.50 5.49 4.96
N TYR A 141 10.38 6.30 3.91
CA TYR A 141 11.31 6.27 2.80
C TYR A 141 11.67 7.69 2.32
N ARG A 142 12.88 7.85 1.75
CA ARG A 142 13.31 9.10 1.13
C ARG A 142 12.59 9.26 -0.21
N TYR A 143 11.74 10.27 -0.29
CA TYR A 143 11.04 10.58 -1.53
C TYR A 143 11.98 11.11 -2.60
N ASN A 144 11.80 10.63 -3.82
CA ASN A 144 12.41 11.18 -5.02
C ASN A 144 11.37 11.21 -6.13
N TYR A 145 11.13 12.39 -6.69
CA TYR A 145 10.07 12.63 -7.65
C TYR A 145 10.09 11.68 -8.86
N PHE A 146 11.28 11.28 -9.35
CA PHE A 146 11.41 10.42 -10.53
C PHE A 146 11.66 8.95 -10.21
N TYR A 147 12.32 8.64 -9.10
CA TYR A 147 12.87 7.32 -8.85
C TYR A 147 12.32 6.61 -7.63
N ASN A 148 11.69 7.35 -6.70
CA ASN A 148 11.18 6.76 -5.45
C ASN A 148 9.96 7.52 -4.94
N ASN A 149 8.80 7.26 -5.55
CA ASN A 149 7.54 7.96 -5.32
C ASN A 149 6.37 6.98 -5.16
N CYS A 150 5.15 7.48 -5.03
CA CYS A 150 3.95 6.66 -4.87
C CYS A 150 3.75 5.66 -6.02
N THR A 151 4.02 6.07 -7.26
CA THR A 151 3.87 5.20 -8.44
C THR A 151 4.95 4.13 -8.48
N THR A 152 6.23 4.49 -8.29
CA THR A 152 7.32 3.51 -8.29
C THR A 152 7.16 2.50 -7.16
N LYS A 153 6.72 2.95 -5.96
CA LYS A 153 6.43 2.04 -4.84
C LYS A 153 5.30 1.07 -5.13
N ALA A 154 4.22 1.53 -5.75
CA ALA A 154 3.12 0.65 -6.16
C ALA A 154 3.58 -0.38 -7.22
N VAL A 155 4.37 0.06 -8.20
CA VAL A 155 4.94 -0.83 -9.24
C VAL A 155 5.88 -1.87 -8.63
N GLU A 156 6.82 -1.46 -7.76
CA GLU A 156 7.75 -2.36 -7.06
C GLU A 156 7.00 -3.45 -6.29
N ILE A 157 6.03 -3.06 -5.44
CA ILE A 157 5.25 -4.02 -4.66
C ILE A 157 4.53 -5.03 -5.55
N ILE A 158 3.96 -4.59 -6.66
CA ILE A 158 3.27 -5.50 -7.58
C ILE A 158 4.30 -6.37 -8.31
N ALA A 159 5.30 -5.77 -8.97
CA ALA A 159 6.23 -6.47 -9.84
C ALA A 159 7.07 -7.53 -9.10
N ASP A 160 7.56 -7.19 -7.91
CA ASP A 160 8.42 -8.08 -7.12
C ASP A 160 7.67 -9.27 -6.50
N ASN A 161 6.33 -9.19 -6.46
CA ASN A 161 5.50 -10.20 -5.83
C ASN A 161 4.59 -10.98 -6.79
N LEU A 162 4.75 -10.80 -8.11
CA LEU A 162 4.07 -11.57 -9.13
C LEU A 162 4.85 -12.83 -9.53
N ASN A 163 4.14 -13.92 -9.84
CA ASN A 163 4.72 -15.08 -10.55
C ASN A 163 4.91 -14.82 -12.06
N GLY A 164 4.37 -13.70 -12.56
CA GLY A 164 4.41 -13.29 -13.95
C GLY A 164 5.27 -12.06 -14.19
N LYS A 165 4.98 -11.38 -15.27
CA LYS A 165 5.60 -10.09 -15.63
C LYS A 165 4.52 -9.06 -15.91
N ILE A 166 4.77 -7.81 -15.53
CA ILE A 166 3.96 -6.69 -15.98
C ILE A 166 4.27 -6.45 -17.45
N VAL A 167 3.23 -6.41 -18.26
CA VAL A 167 3.33 -6.06 -19.69
C VAL A 167 2.78 -4.65 -19.84
N TYR A 168 3.62 -3.76 -20.30
CA TYR A 168 3.23 -2.38 -20.61
C TYR A 168 2.75 -2.33 -22.07
N SER A 169 1.54 -1.77 -22.30
CA SER A 169 0.96 -1.64 -23.64
C SER A 169 1.66 -0.58 -24.48
N ASP A 170 2.15 0.47 -23.83
CA ASP A 170 2.77 1.61 -24.49
C ASP A 170 4.24 1.73 -24.13
N THR A 171 5.05 2.04 -25.13
CA THR A 171 6.47 2.39 -24.96
C THR A 171 6.62 3.90 -24.93
N VAL A 172 7.53 4.37 -24.07
CA VAL A 172 7.90 5.78 -24.07
C VAL A 172 8.59 6.11 -25.39
N PRO A 173 8.17 7.16 -26.14
CA PRO A 173 8.79 7.51 -27.39
C PRO A 173 10.31 7.75 -27.27
N ASP A 174 11.07 7.35 -28.29
CA ASP A 174 12.51 7.57 -28.33
C ASP A 174 12.87 9.04 -28.12
N GLY A 175 13.87 9.29 -27.28
CA GLY A 175 14.32 10.64 -26.93
C GLY A 175 13.40 11.42 -25.99
N MET A 176 12.40 10.76 -25.40
CA MET A 176 11.62 11.35 -24.30
C MET A 176 12.52 11.50 -23.07
N THR A 177 12.50 12.67 -22.47
CA THR A 177 13.20 12.95 -21.20
C THR A 177 12.17 13.28 -20.12
N PHE A 178 12.54 13.14 -18.83
CA PHE A 178 11.67 13.56 -17.73
C PHE A 178 11.18 15.01 -17.90
N ARG A 179 12.05 15.92 -18.34
CA ARG A 179 11.66 17.31 -18.60
C ARG A 179 10.57 17.41 -19.67
N LYS A 180 10.69 16.67 -20.76
CA LYS A 180 9.65 16.66 -21.82
C LYS A 180 8.34 16.09 -21.30
N MET A 181 8.38 15.04 -20.49
CA MET A 181 7.18 14.46 -19.87
C MET A 181 6.45 15.43 -18.95
N LEU A 182 7.17 16.30 -18.23
CA LEU A 182 6.58 17.28 -17.33
C LEU A 182 5.95 18.48 -18.08
N HIS A 183 6.25 18.67 -19.35
CA HIS A 183 5.76 19.78 -20.17
C HIS A 183 4.82 19.32 -21.29
N SER A 184 4.51 18.02 -21.38
CA SER A 184 3.53 17.46 -22.30
C SER A 184 2.15 17.49 -21.68
#